data_893afc07648376c7e13d3d5322fb0b06
#
_entry.id   893afc07648376c7e13d3d5322fb0b06
#
_cell.length_a   1.000
_cell.length_b   1.000
_cell.length_c   1.000
_cell.angle_alpha   90.00
_cell.angle_beta   90.00
_cell.angle_gamma   90.00
#
_symmetry.space_group_name_H-M   'P 1'
#
loop_
_entity.id
_entity.type
_entity.pdbx_description
1 polymer ?
#
loop_
_entity_poly.entity_id
_entity_poly.type
_entity_poly.pdbx_seq_one_letter_code
_entity_poly.pdbx_strand_id
1 'polypeptide(L)'
;WLFYKLEKEAADAGGHVSVLLGNHEPLVTANDLRYTKEKYKTLARKLGMDYPALFGPDTELGKWLGTRNTMQTIGPNLYVHAGLGKEFYDRDLNIPTVNEEMSRALFMSKKERKALSPLTAFLYGNSGPIWYRGLVRTDAKYHPLAQDSLQLMLKRYDVEHIIVGHTIFKDISTFYDGRVIGVNVDNEENRKKKRGRALLID
;
A
#
# COMPACT_ATOMS: atom_id res chain seq x y z
N TRP A 1 5.36 7.69 13.34
CA TRP A 1 5.50 9.05 13.88
C TRP A 1 6.11 10.03 12.87
N LEU A 2 7.14 9.64 12.09
CA LEU A 2 7.76 10.56 11.14
C LEU A 2 6.74 11.10 10.11
N PHE A 3 6.00 10.24 9.43
CA PHE A 3 5.00 10.66 8.43
C PHE A 3 3.82 11.41 9.07
N TYR A 4 3.39 11.00 10.25
CA TYR A 4 2.39 11.73 11.03
C TYR A 4 2.80 13.19 11.29
N LYS A 5 4.06 13.39 11.68
CA LYS A 5 4.65 14.72 11.86
C LYS A 5 4.75 15.49 10.54
N LEU A 6 5.26 14.84 9.49
CA LEU A 6 5.46 15.46 8.18
C LEU A 6 4.13 15.91 7.53
N GLU A 7 3.04 15.19 7.73
CA GLU A 7 1.71 15.65 7.25
C GLU A 7 1.33 16.99 7.85
N LYS A 8 1.51 17.15 9.16
CA LYS A 8 1.22 18.40 9.84
C LYS A 8 2.14 19.54 9.37
N GLU A 9 3.45 19.29 9.33
CA GLU A 9 4.44 20.30 8.91
C GLU A 9 4.21 20.74 7.46
N ALA A 10 3.86 19.82 6.56
CA ALA A 10 3.54 20.14 5.17
C ALA A 10 2.27 21.00 5.08
N ALA A 11 1.21 20.65 5.81
CA ALA A 11 -0.02 21.44 5.84
C ALA A 11 0.21 22.85 6.38
N ASP A 12 0.97 23.00 7.47
CA ASP A 12 1.34 24.30 8.05
C ASP A 12 2.14 25.18 7.05
N ALA A 13 2.87 24.52 6.10
CA ALA A 13 3.64 25.19 5.05
C ALA A 13 2.86 25.37 3.72
N GLY A 14 1.57 25.03 3.67
CA GLY A 14 0.74 25.13 2.47
C GLY A 14 0.95 23.99 1.46
N GLY A 15 1.65 22.92 1.88
CA GLY A 15 1.88 21.70 1.10
C GLY A 15 1.03 20.53 1.59
N HIS A 16 1.31 19.32 1.06
CA HIS A 16 0.59 18.11 1.45
C HIS A 16 1.51 16.89 1.46
N VAL A 17 1.30 15.97 2.39
CA VAL A 17 1.90 14.64 2.43
C VAL A 17 0.78 13.60 2.41
N SER A 18 0.79 12.70 1.45
CA SER A 18 -0.14 11.56 1.40
C SER A 18 0.58 10.27 1.80
N VAL A 19 -0.03 9.51 2.69
CA VAL A 19 0.46 8.20 3.12
C VAL A 19 -0.58 7.14 2.74
N LEU A 20 -0.14 6.12 2.01
CA LEU A 20 -0.99 4.99 1.65
C LEU A 20 -0.69 3.77 2.53
N LEU A 21 -1.74 3.01 2.84
CA LEU A 21 -1.61 1.73 3.52
C LEU A 21 -0.98 0.69 2.59
N GLY A 22 0.02 -0.01 3.11
CA GLY A 22 0.57 -1.21 2.49
C GLY A 22 0.08 -2.49 3.18
N ASN A 23 0.69 -3.61 2.83
CA ASN A 23 0.33 -4.90 3.42
C ASN A 23 0.84 -5.09 4.86
N HIS A 24 1.84 -4.32 5.28
CA HIS A 24 2.41 -4.45 6.63
C HIS A 24 1.51 -3.87 7.72
N GLU A 25 0.78 -2.79 7.44
CA GLU A 25 -0.14 -2.18 8.40
C GLU A 25 -1.25 -3.15 8.80
N PRO A 26 -2.05 -3.72 7.86
CA PRO A 26 -3.07 -4.70 8.21
C PRO A 26 -2.54 -6.03 8.74
N LEU A 27 -1.28 -6.39 8.51
CA LEU A 27 -0.65 -7.52 9.17
C LEU A 27 -0.46 -7.22 10.67
N VAL A 28 0.13 -6.06 11.00
CA VAL A 28 0.37 -5.66 12.40
C VAL A 28 -0.94 -5.52 13.17
N THR A 29 -1.94 -4.84 12.61
CA THR A 29 -3.24 -4.66 13.28
C THR A 29 -4.00 -5.99 13.49
N ALA A 30 -3.75 -6.99 12.63
CA ALA A 30 -4.27 -8.36 12.79
C ALA A 30 -3.36 -9.28 13.62
N ASN A 31 -2.38 -8.74 14.34
CA ASN A 31 -1.40 -9.48 15.16
C ASN A 31 -0.51 -10.46 14.36
N ASP A 32 -0.29 -10.20 13.08
CA ASP A 32 0.67 -10.95 12.26
C ASP A 32 2.01 -10.20 12.19
N LEU A 33 2.94 -10.55 13.07
CA LEU A 33 4.22 -9.86 13.26
C LEU A 33 5.40 -10.47 12.49
N ARG A 34 5.14 -11.27 11.45
CA ARG A 34 6.19 -12.01 10.70
C ARG A 34 7.27 -11.09 10.11
N TYR A 35 6.96 -9.86 9.75
CA TYR A 35 7.92 -8.87 9.22
C TYR A 35 8.38 -7.83 10.25
N THR A 36 7.86 -7.89 11.49
CA THR A 36 8.25 -6.95 12.55
C THR A 36 9.59 -7.36 13.16
N LYS A 37 10.58 -6.47 13.08
CA LYS A 37 11.91 -6.71 13.65
C LYS A 37 11.81 -6.83 15.18
N GLU A 38 12.58 -7.75 15.76
CA GLU A 38 12.55 -8.08 17.20
C GLU A 38 12.82 -6.86 18.10
N LYS A 39 13.68 -5.94 17.66
CA LYS A 39 13.95 -4.71 18.41
C LYS A 39 12.70 -3.88 18.74
N TYR A 40 11.71 -3.86 17.84
CA TYR A 40 10.45 -3.11 18.05
C TYR A 40 9.50 -3.87 19.01
N LYS A 41 9.41 -5.18 18.90
CA LYS A 41 8.66 -6.01 19.85
C LYS A 41 9.23 -5.89 21.25
N THR A 42 10.57 -5.88 21.37
CA THR A 42 11.28 -5.69 22.65
C THR A 42 11.00 -4.30 23.24
N LEU A 43 10.96 -3.26 22.40
CA LEU A 43 10.60 -1.91 22.83
C LEU A 43 9.16 -1.88 23.39
N ALA A 44 8.20 -2.48 22.69
CA ALA A 44 6.81 -2.54 23.16
C ALA A 44 6.71 -3.25 24.52
N ARG A 45 7.37 -4.42 24.68
CA ARG A 45 7.42 -5.12 25.97
C ARG A 45 8.01 -4.27 27.11
N LYS A 46 9.04 -3.46 26.84
CA LYS A 46 9.59 -2.51 27.82
C LYS A 46 8.60 -1.43 28.23
N LEU A 47 7.65 -1.10 27.37
CA LEU A 47 6.55 -0.18 27.64
C LEU A 47 5.35 -0.87 28.30
N GLY A 48 5.46 -2.17 28.62
CA GLY A 48 4.38 -2.97 29.22
C GLY A 48 3.24 -3.28 28.24
N MET A 49 3.50 -3.28 26.93
CA MET A 49 2.48 -3.46 25.89
C MET A 49 2.92 -4.51 24.86
N ASP A 50 1.94 -5.15 24.22
CA ASP A 50 2.18 -5.92 23.00
C ASP A 50 2.32 -4.97 21.81
N TYR A 51 3.20 -5.32 20.87
CA TYR A 51 3.49 -4.44 19.72
C TYR A 51 2.25 -4.03 18.91
N PRO A 52 1.28 -4.91 18.58
CA PRO A 52 0.05 -4.51 17.89
C PRO A 52 -0.82 -3.53 18.67
N ALA A 53 -0.79 -3.58 20.01
CA ALA A 53 -1.57 -2.68 20.85
C ALA A 53 -1.17 -1.21 20.68
N LEU A 54 0.06 -0.92 20.21
CA LEU A 54 0.53 0.43 19.88
C LEU A 54 -0.23 1.04 18.69
N PHE A 55 -0.88 0.20 17.89
CA PHE A 55 -1.59 0.57 16.66
C PHE A 55 -3.09 0.21 16.73
N GLY A 56 -3.60 -0.04 17.92
CA GLY A 56 -5.03 -0.34 18.13
C GLY A 56 -5.93 0.85 17.74
N PRO A 57 -7.22 0.62 17.46
CA PRO A 57 -8.14 1.64 16.94
C PRO A 57 -8.32 2.86 17.86
N ASP A 58 -8.08 2.68 19.15
CA ASP A 58 -8.21 3.75 20.15
C ASP A 58 -6.91 4.53 20.40
N THR A 59 -5.79 4.10 19.83
CA THR A 59 -4.50 4.79 19.93
C THR A 59 -4.39 5.92 18.91
N GLU A 60 -3.51 6.88 19.16
CA GLU A 60 -3.24 7.98 18.23
C GLU A 60 -2.80 7.49 16.85
N LEU A 61 -1.83 6.54 16.81
CA LEU A 61 -1.37 5.95 15.55
C LEU A 61 -2.43 5.09 14.88
N GLY A 62 -3.23 4.35 15.65
CA GLY A 62 -4.32 3.56 15.10
C GLY A 62 -5.40 4.43 14.44
N LYS A 63 -5.83 5.49 15.13
CA LYS A 63 -6.77 6.49 14.57
C LYS A 63 -6.22 7.09 13.27
N TRP A 64 -4.95 7.50 13.28
CA TRP A 64 -4.29 8.03 12.09
C TRP A 64 -4.22 7.00 10.96
N LEU A 65 -3.84 5.74 11.22
CA LEU A 65 -3.85 4.68 10.21
C LEU A 65 -5.25 4.42 9.64
N GLY A 66 -6.27 4.44 10.50
CA GLY A 66 -7.66 4.24 10.09
C GLY A 66 -8.19 5.28 9.10
N THR A 67 -7.55 6.45 9.01
CA THR A 67 -7.90 7.50 8.04
C THR A 67 -7.05 7.46 6.76
N ARG A 68 -6.10 6.52 6.63
CA ARG A 68 -5.23 6.45 5.45
C ARG A 68 -5.91 5.70 4.30
N ASN A 69 -5.70 6.21 3.11
CA ASN A 69 -6.18 5.57 1.90
C ASN A 69 -5.31 4.35 1.53
N THR A 70 -5.89 3.41 0.82
CA THR A 70 -5.18 2.30 0.15
C THR A 70 -4.82 2.66 -1.29
N MET A 71 -5.65 3.48 -1.92
CA MET A 71 -5.46 3.97 -3.29
C MET A 71 -5.77 5.46 -3.35
N GLN A 72 -5.02 6.19 -4.20
CA GLN A 72 -5.25 7.63 -4.39
C GLN A 72 -4.80 8.07 -5.77
N THR A 73 -5.55 8.98 -6.40
CA THR A 73 -5.10 9.71 -7.58
C THR A 73 -4.54 11.07 -7.18
N ILE A 74 -3.43 11.48 -7.79
CA ILE A 74 -2.87 12.83 -7.70
C ILE A 74 -2.45 13.24 -9.12
N GLY A 75 -3.12 14.23 -9.66
CA GLY A 75 -3.00 14.55 -11.08
C GLY A 75 -3.31 13.33 -11.96
N PRO A 76 -2.56 13.09 -13.04
CA PRO A 76 -2.79 11.95 -13.92
C PRO A 76 -2.22 10.63 -13.41
N ASN A 77 -1.94 10.50 -12.13
CA ASN A 77 -1.26 9.35 -11.56
C ASN A 77 -2.10 8.65 -10.50
N LEU A 78 -2.23 7.32 -10.58
CA LEU A 78 -2.82 6.47 -9.55
C LEU A 78 -1.72 5.84 -8.70
N TYR A 79 -1.83 6.02 -7.41
CA TYR A 79 -0.91 5.45 -6.41
C TYR A 79 -1.59 4.30 -5.69
N VAL A 80 -0.93 3.16 -5.62
CA VAL A 80 -1.38 1.97 -4.88
C VAL A 80 -0.18 1.17 -4.39
N HIS A 81 -0.30 0.50 -3.23
CA HIS A 81 0.85 -0.15 -2.62
C HIS A 81 1.47 -1.25 -3.48
N ALA A 82 0.69 -2.20 -4.02
CA ALA A 82 1.22 -3.34 -4.76
C ALA A 82 0.80 -3.34 -6.24
N GLY A 83 -0.48 -3.20 -6.53
CA GLY A 83 -0.97 -3.17 -7.89
C GLY A 83 -2.44 -3.59 -8.05
N LEU A 84 -2.94 -3.52 -9.27
CA LEU A 84 -4.31 -3.86 -9.64
C LEU A 84 -4.29 -4.90 -10.75
N GLY A 85 -4.97 -6.04 -10.54
CA GLY A 85 -5.06 -7.13 -11.51
C GLY A 85 -6.38 -7.13 -12.30
N LYS A 86 -6.49 -8.07 -13.22
CA LYS A 86 -7.73 -8.25 -14.02
C LYS A 86 -8.95 -8.46 -13.12
N GLU A 87 -8.85 -9.27 -12.08
CA GLU A 87 -9.95 -9.53 -11.14
C GLU A 87 -10.43 -8.23 -10.45
N PHE A 88 -9.49 -7.31 -10.14
CA PHE A 88 -9.85 -6.00 -9.60
C PHE A 88 -10.66 -5.19 -10.61
N TYR A 89 -10.24 -5.19 -11.88
CA TYR A 89 -10.96 -4.52 -12.96
C TYR A 89 -12.35 -5.11 -13.18
N ASP A 90 -12.48 -6.43 -13.20
CA ASP A 90 -13.74 -7.13 -13.45
C ASP A 90 -14.79 -6.90 -12.34
N ARG A 91 -14.35 -6.55 -11.13
CA ARG A 91 -15.23 -6.19 -10.00
C ARG A 91 -15.78 -4.77 -10.05
N ASP A 92 -15.40 -3.98 -11.03
CA ASP A 92 -15.85 -2.59 -11.26
C ASP A 92 -15.72 -1.68 -10.01
N LEU A 93 -14.61 -1.79 -9.30
CA LEU A 93 -14.37 -1.08 -8.06
C LEU A 93 -13.91 0.36 -8.32
N ASN A 94 -14.49 1.31 -7.60
CA ASN A 94 -14.01 2.69 -7.55
C ASN A 94 -13.11 2.92 -6.31
N ILE A 95 -12.31 3.98 -6.36
CA ILE A 95 -11.34 4.31 -5.30
C ILE A 95 -12.02 4.54 -3.93
N PRO A 96 -13.11 5.34 -3.82
CA PRO A 96 -13.80 5.53 -2.55
C PRO A 96 -14.26 4.23 -1.90
N THR A 97 -14.92 3.35 -2.65
CA THR A 97 -15.38 2.04 -2.15
C THR A 97 -14.22 1.18 -1.64
N VAL A 98 -13.09 1.15 -2.36
CA VAL A 98 -11.91 0.40 -1.91
C VAL A 98 -11.36 0.97 -0.61
N ASN A 99 -11.19 2.30 -0.53
CA ASN A 99 -10.63 2.95 0.66
C ASN A 99 -11.53 2.77 1.88
N GLU A 100 -12.85 2.92 1.73
CA GLU A 100 -13.83 2.72 2.80
C GLU A 100 -13.81 1.28 3.31
N GLU A 101 -13.85 0.29 2.42
CA GLU A 101 -13.84 -1.12 2.80
C GLU A 101 -12.52 -1.53 3.48
N MET A 102 -11.39 -1.03 2.97
CA MET A 102 -10.08 -1.28 3.56
C MET A 102 -9.94 -0.62 4.95
N SER A 103 -10.39 0.61 5.11
CA SER A 103 -10.39 1.30 6.40
C SER A 103 -11.30 0.60 7.41
N ARG A 104 -12.52 0.24 7.02
CA ARG A 104 -13.51 -0.46 7.87
C ARG A 104 -12.97 -1.76 8.45
N ALA A 105 -12.19 -2.50 7.69
CA ALA A 105 -11.67 -3.82 8.08
C ALA A 105 -10.23 -3.79 8.59
N LEU A 106 -9.59 -2.62 8.69
CA LEU A 106 -8.16 -2.50 9.02
C LEU A 106 -7.76 -3.17 10.34
N PHE A 107 -8.62 -3.08 11.36
CA PHE A 107 -8.34 -3.61 12.70
C PHE A 107 -8.91 -5.00 12.95
N MET A 108 -9.54 -5.60 11.95
CA MET A 108 -10.09 -6.95 12.05
C MET A 108 -8.99 -8.01 11.87
N SER A 109 -9.16 -9.15 12.54
CA SER A 109 -8.33 -10.32 12.30
C SER A 109 -8.51 -10.84 10.86
N LYS A 110 -7.57 -11.65 10.38
CA LYS A 110 -7.66 -12.28 9.06
C LYS A 110 -8.94 -13.13 8.89
N LYS A 111 -9.40 -13.77 9.97
CA LYS A 111 -10.63 -14.58 9.97
C LYS A 111 -11.86 -13.70 9.79
N GLU A 112 -11.94 -12.61 10.55
CA GLU A 112 -13.03 -11.65 10.48
C GLU A 112 -13.11 -10.97 9.10
N ARG A 113 -11.98 -10.51 8.53
CA ARG A 113 -11.93 -9.96 7.17
C ARG A 113 -12.49 -10.92 6.13
N LYS A 114 -12.15 -12.21 6.22
CA LYS A 114 -12.69 -13.24 5.30
C LYS A 114 -14.17 -13.49 5.48
N ALA A 115 -14.67 -13.39 6.69
CA ALA A 115 -16.07 -13.63 7.02
C ALA A 115 -16.96 -12.41 6.75
N LEU A 116 -16.38 -11.20 6.72
CA LEU A 116 -17.12 -9.96 6.61
C LEU A 116 -17.85 -9.83 5.26
N SER A 117 -17.12 -9.98 4.16
CA SER A 117 -17.70 -9.96 2.82
C SER A 117 -16.72 -10.58 1.79
N PRO A 118 -17.23 -11.04 0.63
CA PRO A 118 -16.36 -11.44 -0.49
C PRO A 118 -15.45 -10.30 -0.98
N LEU A 119 -15.92 -9.05 -0.90
CA LEU A 119 -15.13 -7.88 -1.27
C LEU A 119 -13.95 -7.67 -0.31
N THR A 120 -14.20 -7.69 1.01
CA THR A 120 -13.12 -7.59 2.01
C THR A 120 -12.11 -8.71 1.85
N ALA A 121 -12.57 -9.95 1.67
CA ALA A 121 -11.72 -11.11 1.47
C ALA A 121 -10.81 -10.96 0.24
N PHE A 122 -11.33 -10.39 -0.84
CA PHE A 122 -10.59 -10.08 -2.06
C PHE A 122 -9.57 -8.97 -1.84
N LEU A 123 -9.98 -7.81 -1.30
CA LEU A 123 -9.12 -6.64 -1.12
C LEU A 123 -7.92 -6.91 -0.22
N TYR A 124 -8.08 -7.75 0.81
CA TYR A 124 -6.99 -8.18 1.69
C TYR A 124 -6.29 -9.47 1.22
N GLY A 125 -6.75 -10.06 0.12
CA GLY A 125 -6.20 -11.28 -0.49
C GLY A 125 -5.02 -11.03 -1.43
N ASN A 126 -4.45 -12.11 -1.97
CA ASN A 126 -3.27 -12.05 -2.83
C ASN A 126 -3.49 -11.31 -4.16
N SER A 127 -4.75 -11.22 -4.63
CA SER A 127 -5.14 -10.46 -5.83
C SER A 127 -5.56 -9.02 -5.51
N GLY A 128 -5.58 -8.64 -4.24
CA GLY A 128 -5.98 -7.32 -3.79
C GLY A 128 -4.85 -6.27 -3.91
N PRO A 129 -5.19 -4.98 -3.74
CA PRO A 129 -4.33 -3.83 -4.07
C PRO A 129 -3.06 -3.74 -3.24
N ILE A 130 -2.98 -4.42 -2.09
CA ILE A 130 -1.81 -4.42 -1.21
C ILE A 130 -0.91 -5.65 -1.35
N TRP A 131 -1.25 -6.59 -2.24
CA TRP A 131 -0.48 -7.83 -2.45
C TRP A 131 -0.19 -8.17 -3.91
N TYR A 132 -1.02 -7.76 -4.86
CA TYR A 132 -0.91 -8.16 -6.25
C TYR A 132 0.39 -7.65 -6.90
N ARG A 133 1.12 -8.57 -7.57
CA ARG A 133 2.42 -8.27 -8.18
C ARG A 133 2.44 -8.33 -9.70
N GLY A 134 1.34 -8.70 -10.33
CA GLY A 134 1.29 -8.96 -11.77
C GLY A 134 1.41 -7.70 -12.66
N LEU A 135 1.45 -6.49 -12.09
CA LEU A 135 1.83 -5.28 -12.81
C LEU A 135 3.35 -5.17 -13.05
N VAL A 136 4.16 -5.85 -12.24
CA VAL A 136 5.63 -5.67 -12.26
C VAL A 136 6.39 -7.01 -12.24
N ARG A 137 5.67 -8.13 -12.29
CA ARG A 137 6.21 -9.48 -12.37
C ARG A 137 5.56 -10.25 -13.49
N THR A 138 6.37 -10.95 -14.26
CA THR A 138 5.94 -11.73 -15.45
C THR A 138 5.78 -13.23 -15.20
N ASP A 139 6.22 -13.73 -14.03
CA ASP A 139 6.01 -15.12 -13.66
C ASP A 139 4.50 -15.45 -13.59
N ALA A 140 4.08 -16.58 -14.16
CA ALA A 140 2.67 -16.99 -14.24
C ALA A 140 1.95 -17.02 -12.87
N LYS A 141 2.66 -17.35 -11.79
CA LYS A 141 2.11 -17.36 -10.42
C LYS A 141 1.61 -15.99 -9.92
N TYR A 142 2.04 -14.90 -10.55
CA TYR A 142 1.60 -13.55 -10.22
C TYR A 142 0.47 -13.05 -11.10
N HIS A 143 -0.01 -13.90 -12.04
CA HIS A 143 -1.07 -13.55 -12.98
C HIS A 143 -0.83 -12.20 -13.68
N PRO A 144 0.24 -12.09 -14.52
CA PRO A 144 0.61 -10.84 -15.16
C PRO A 144 -0.57 -10.19 -15.88
N LEU A 145 -0.72 -8.88 -15.72
CA LEU A 145 -1.78 -8.13 -16.39
C LEU A 145 -1.45 -7.99 -17.89
N ALA A 146 -2.43 -8.27 -18.77
CA ALA A 146 -2.27 -8.02 -20.19
C ALA A 146 -2.24 -6.52 -20.50
N GLN A 147 -1.54 -6.12 -21.58
CA GLN A 147 -1.41 -4.73 -22.02
C GLN A 147 -2.79 -4.07 -22.21
N ASP A 148 -3.71 -4.74 -22.89
CA ASP A 148 -5.07 -4.22 -23.15
C ASP A 148 -5.85 -4.01 -21.85
N SER A 149 -5.68 -4.92 -20.88
CA SER A 149 -6.32 -4.79 -19.57
C SER A 149 -5.78 -3.58 -18.79
N LEU A 150 -4.49 -3.29 -18.91
CA LEU A 150 -3.90 -2.08 -18.34
C LEU A 150 -4.50 -0.81 -18.96
N GLN A 151 -4.64 -0.76 -20.29
CA GLN A 151 -5.23 0.40 -20.97
C GLN A 151 -6.68 0.66 -20.52
N LEU A 152 -7.46 -0.41 -20.35
CA LEU A 152 -8.83 -0.30 -19.82
C LEU A 152 -8.84 0.21 -18.37
N MET A 153 -7.87 -0.19 -17.55
CA MET A 153 -7.74 0.25 -16.17
C MET A 153 -7.34 1.72 -16.08
N LEU A 154 -6.34 2.15 -16.86
CA LEU A 154 -5.93 3.56 -16.94
C LEU A 154 -7.12 4.46 -17.36
N LYS A 155 -7.86 4.04 -18.37
CA LYS A 155 -9.07 4.75 -18.83
C LYS A 155 -10.15 4.82 -17.74
N ARG A 156 -10.40 3.72 -17.00
CA ARG A 156 -11.41 3.68 -15.92
C ARG A 156 -11.14 4.71 -14.84
N TYR A 157 -9.87 4.87 -14.43
CA TYR A 157 -9.49 5.79 -13.36
C TYR A 157 -9.10 7.17 -13.85
N ASP A 158 -9.19 7.41 -15.17
CA ASP A 158 -8.80 8.66 -15.81
C ASP A 158 -7.36 9.07 -15.43
N VAL A 159 -6.42 8.13 -15.60
CA VAL A 159 -5.01 8.32 -15.25
C VAL A 159 -4.10 7.88 -16.39
N GLU A 160 -2.89 8.42 -16.41
CA GLU A 160 -1.86 8.07 -17.37
C GLU A 160 -0.88 7.03 -16.84
N HIS A 161 -0.67 7.01 -15.52
CA HIS A 161 0.30 6.12 -14.88
C HIS A 161 -0.28 5.46 -13.62
N ILE A 162 0.24 4.25 -13.31
CA ILE A 162 0.06 3.59 -12.03
C ILE A 162 1.42 3.48 -11.34
N ILE A 163 1.53 4.04 -10.14
CA ILE A 163 2.75 4.03 -9.34
C ILE A 163 2.59 3.04 -8.20
N VAL A 164 3.53 2.08 -8.11
CA VAL A 164 3.47 0.96 -7.18
C VAL A 164 4.74 0.80 -6.37
N GLY A 165 4.59 0.29 -5.14
CA GLY A 165 5.67 -0.12 -4.26
C GLY A 165 5.79 -1.66 -4.16
N HIS A 166 5.80 -2.20 -2.93
CA HIS A 166 5.70 -3.61 -2.54
C HIS A 166 6.75 -4.57 -3.12
N THR A 167 6.96 -4.56 -4.43
CA THR A 167 7.96 -5.40 -5.10
C THR A 167 9.28 -4.68 -5.15
N ILE A 168 10.33 -5.27 -4.54
CA ILE A 168 11.65 -4.65 -4.43
C ILE A 168 12.40 -4.79 -5.75
N PHE A 169 12.93 -3.66 -6.25
CA PHE A 169 13.82 -3.56 -7.40
C PHE A 169 15.18 -2.97 -7.01
N LYS A 170 16.16 -3.14 -7.86
CA LYS A 170 17.49 -2.54 -7.67
C LYS A 170 17.45 -1.01 -7.76
N ASP A 171 16.60 -0.50 -8.67
CA ASP A 171 16.35 0.92 -8.88
C ASP A 171 14.88 1.14 -9.28
N ILE A 172 14.42 2.40 -9.31
CA ILE A 172 13.10 2.75 -9.85
C ILE A 172 13.01 2.17 -11.25
N SER A 173 11.94 1.45 -11.51
CA SER A 173 11.78 0.65 -12.74
C SER A 173 10.44 0.94 -13.40
N THR A 174 10.44 0.95 -14.73
CA THR A 174 9.22 1.19 -15.53
C THR A 174 8.80 -0.09 -16.26
N PHE A 175 7.50 -0.23 -16.46
CA PHE A 175 6.85 -1.34 -17.13
C PHE A 175 5.76 -0.80 -18.07
N TYR A 176 5.32 -1.59 -19.04
CA TYR A 176 4.26 -1.21 -19.98
C TYR A 176 4.54 0.14 -20.66
N ASP A 177 5.74 0.26 -21.26
CA ASP A 177 6.19 1.48 -21.94
C ASP A 177 6.09 2.74 -21.06
N GLY A 178 6.40 2.60 -19.77
CA GLY A 178 6.41 3.70 -18.80
C GLY A 178 5.08 3.93 -18.07
N ARG A 179 3.99 3.25 -18.45
CA ARG A 179 2.66 3.43 -17.83
C ARG A 179 2.56 2.89 -16.40
N VAL A 180 3.46 1.99 -16.01
CA VAL A 180 3.56 1.50 -14.63
C VAL A 180 4.96 1.79 -14.10
N ILE A 181 5.06 2.36 -12.91
CA ILE A 181 6.32 2.76 -12.28
C ILE A 181 6.45 2.08 -10.92
N GLY A 182 7.45 1.21 -10.77
CA GLY A 182 7.80 0.56 -9.51
C GLY A 182 8.82 1.41 -8.74
N VAL A 183 8.42 1.94 -7.57
CA VAL A 183 9.25 2.85 -6.77
C VAL A 183 9.90 2.19 -5.55
N ASN A 184 9.59 0.92 -5.25
CA ASN A 184 10.18 0.24 -4.11
C ASN A 184 11.57 -0.30 -4.46
N VAL A 185 12.60 0.34 -3.93
CA VAL A 185 14.01 -0.01 -4.17
C VAL A 185 14.63 -0.71 -2.97
N ASP A 186 15.72 -1.46 -3.21
CA ASP A 186 16.51 -2.08 -2.15
C ASP A 186 17.16 -1.01 -1.26
N ASN A 187 16.49 -0.70 -0.15
CA ASN A 187 16.93 0.32 0.79
C ASN A 187 18.23 -0.07 1.51
N GLU A 188 18.54 -1.35 1.69
CA GLU A 188 19.76 -1.78 2.34
C GLU A 188 20.97 -1.53 1.42
N GLU A 189 20.88 -1.92 0.15
CA GLU A 189 21.92 -1.66 -0.84
C GLU A 189 22.11 -0.15 -1.06
N ASN A 190 21.01 0.60 -1.21
CA ASN A 190 21.07 2.04 -1.41
C ASN A 190 21.69 2.78 -0.21
N ARG A 191 21.38 2.36 1.02
CA ARG A 191 22.00 2.89 2.24
C ARG A 191 23.51 2.63 2.28
N LYS A 192 23.95 1.41 1.95
CA LYS A 192 25.39 1.08 1.86
C LYS A 192 26.10 1.97 0.84
N LYS A 193 25.43 2.30 -0.25
CA LYS A 193 25.95 3.18 -1.31
C LYS A 193 25.72 4.68 -1.04
N LYS A 194 25.19 5.06 0.12
CA LYS A 194 24.88 6.44 0.53
C LYS A 194 24.03 7.20 -0.51
N ARG A 195 23.04 6.53 -1.11
CA ARG A 195 22.15 7.16 -2.10
C ARG A 195 20.68 6.93 -1.75
N GLY A 196 19.87 7.98 -1.89
CA GLY A 196 18.43 7.90 -1.90
C GLY A 196 17.89 7.68 -3.32
N ARG A 197 16.61 7.28 -3.41
CA ARG A 197 15.84 7.21 -4.64
C ARG A 197 14.48 7.83 -4.41
N ALA A 198 14.07 8.68 -5.32
CA ALA A 198 12.74 9.27 -5.35
C ALA A 198 12.29 9.43 -6.81
N LEU A 199 11.00 9.32 -7.05
CA LEU A 199 10.35 9.70 -8.29
C LEU A 199 9.88 11.14 -8.13
N LEU A 200 10.34 12.03 -9.00
CA LEU A 200 9.83 13.39 -9.16
C LEU A 200 8.85 13.40 -10.33
N ILE A 201 7.72 14.04 -10.14
CA ILE A 201 6.68 14.23 -11.17
C ILE A 201 6.37 15.72 -11.19
N ASP A 202 6.54 16.31 -12.35
CA ASP A 202 6.28 17.74 -12.62
C ASP A 202 4.83 17.94 -13.10
#